data_e71193d5bb34c4a2c4021409844d2bc6
#
_entry.id   e71193d5bb34c4a2c4021409844d2bc6
#
_cell.length_a   1.000
_cell.length_b   1.000
_cell.length_c   1.000
_cell.angle_alpha   90.00
_cell.angle_beta   90.00
_cell.angle_gamma   90.00
#
_symmetry.space_group_name_H-M   'P 1'
#
loop_
_entity.id
_entity.type
_entity.pdbx_description
1 polymer ?
#
loop_
_entity_poly.entity_id
_entity_poly.type
_entity_poly.pdbx_seq_one_letter_code
_entity_poly.pdbx_strand_id
1 'polypeptide(L)'
;MFFLGIDIGSTASKCVVVNSEGEIVGKGLYGSGAGTNGPKTAIGAALAEAGILIEDIAYSCATGYGRNLLDWADMTLSELSCHAKGAGMLFPTAKTVIDIGGQDAKVLRIGEGGRLENFAMNDKCAAGTGRFLDVMASVFQCKVSDLQDYDAQSTKVASISSTCTVFAESEVISKLAGGEKIADIVAGIHESVAERTAGLAKRVGIGSEVAMTGGVALNEGLRDRLARKIGHPILVSRLAQFNGALGAALTARETYMKKTPALDVDEPRREGPVCCEGCAGDVR
;
A
#
# COMPACT_ATOMS: atom_id res chain seq x y z
N MET A 1 17.03 -12.98 10.85
CA MET A 1 15.64 -12.96 11.36
C MET A 1 14.79 -12.14 10.43
N PHE A 2 13.60 -12.62 10.00
CA PHE A 2 12.78 -11.97 8.99
C PHE A 2 11.37 -11.71 9.51
N PHE A 3 10.74 -10.65 9.01
CA PHE A 3 9.41 -10.20 9.42
C PHE A 3 8.56 -9.92 8.19
N LEU A 4 7.31 -10.38 8.23
CA LEU A 4 6.41 -10.37 7.10
C LEU A 4 5.28 -9.38 7.32
N GLY A 5 5.10 -8.47 6.37
CA GLY A 5 3.94 -7.58 6.29
C GLY A 5 3.09 -7.91 5.07
N ILE A 6 1.79 -8.03 5.28
CA ILE A 6 0.84 -8.45 4.24
C ILE A 6 -0.29 -7.43 4.19
N ASP A 7 -0.44 -6.76 3.06
CA ASP A 7 -1.57 -5.85 2.77
C ASP A 7 -2.53 -6.53 1.78
N ILE A 8 -3.66 -6.99 2.29
CA ILE A 8 -4.74 -7.61 1.51
C ILE A 8 -5.78 -6.56 1.18
N GLY A 9 -5.55 -5.87 0.07
CA GLY A 9 -6.50 -4.89 -0.44
C GLY A 9 -7.71 -5.54 -1.15
N SER A 10 -8.63 -4.71 -1.60
CA SER A 10 -9.82 -5.14 -2.36
C SER A 10 -9.48 -5.56 -3.80
N THR A 11 -8.49 -4.94 -4.43
CA THR A 11 -8.12 -5.14 -5.84
C THR A 11 -6.75 -5.75 -6.04
N ALA A 12 -5.86 -5.69 -5.05
CA ALA A 12 -4.51 -6.24 -5.12
C ALA A 12 -4.02 -6.65 -3.75
N SER A 13 -3.12 -7.65 -3.70
CA SER A 13 -2.41 -8.09 -2.52
C SER A 13 -0.94 -7.75 -2.63
N LYS A 14 -0.34 -7.23 -1.56
CA LYS A 14 1.07 -6.86 -1.49
C LYS A 14 1.69 -7.47 -0.26
N CYS A 15 2.94 -7.83 -0.39
CA CYS A 15 3.71 -8.44 0.68
C CYS A 15 5.11 -7.85 0.72
N VAL A 16 5.64 -7.63 1.91
CA VAL A 16 7.01 -7.14 2.14
C VAL A 16 7.64 -7.98 3.23
N VAL A 17 8.87 -8.42 2.98
CA VAL A 17 9.74 -9.05 3.97
C VAL A 17 10.83 -8.05 4.35
N VAL A 18 11.02 -7.84 5.65
CA VAL A 18 12.14 -7.06 6.17
C VAL A 18 13.04 -7.92 7.06
N ASN A 19 14.33 -7.58 7.10
CA ASN A 19 15.30 -8.21 8.00
C ASN A 19 15.29 -7.57 9.42
N SER A 20 16.19 -8.00 10.29
CA SER A 20 16.36 -7.48 11.66
C SER A 20 16.71 -6.00 11.72
N GLU A 21 17.33 -5.46 10.70
CA GLU A 21 17.70 -4.05 10.57
C GLU A 21 16.52 -3.21 10.05
N GLY A 22 15.46 -3.85 9.53
CA GLY A 22 14.29 -3.20 8.92
C GLY A 22 14.47 -2.92 7.43
N GLU A 23 15.49 -3.49 6.80
CA GLU A 23 15.72 -3.39 5.36
C GLU A 23 14.80 -4.34 4.60
N ILE A 24 14.30 -3.91 3.46
CA ILE A 24 13.44 -4.72 2.58
C ILE A 24 14.33 -5.74 1.86
N VAL A 25 14.07 -7.02 2.09
CA VAL A 25 14.78 -8.14 1.46
C VAL A 25 13.92 -8.88 0.43
N GLY A 26 12.61 -8.68 0.45
CA GLY A 26 11.70 -9.26 -0.54
C GLY A 26 10.37 -8.52 -0.57
N LYS A 27 9.74 -8.52 -1.74
CA LYS A 27 8.42 -7.92 -1.96
C LYS A 27 7.66 -8.70 -3.02
N GLY A 28 6.34 -8.73 -2.87
CA GLY A 28 5.45 -9.40 -3.81
C GLY A 28 4.18 -8.59 -4.02
N LEU A 29 3.73 -8.51 -5.26
CA LEU A 29 2.50 -7.84 -5.64
C LEU A 29 1.71 -8.76 -6.59
N TYR A 30 0.42 -8.87 -6.36
CA TYR A 30 -0.48 -9.57 -7.25
C TYR A 30 -1.79 -8.80 -7.43
N GLY A 31 -2.23 -8.67 -8.68
CA GLY A 31 -3.41 -7.88 -9.07
C GLY A 31 -4.75 -8.53 -8.74
N SER A 32 -4.85 -9.19 -7.58
CA SER A 32 -6.10 -9.71 -7.02
C SER A 32 -6.06 -9.59 -5.51
N GLY A 33 -7.19 -9.20 -4.94
CA GLY A 33 -7.31 -8.89 -3.51
C GLY A 33 -7.98 -9.98 -2.69
N ALA A 34 -8.70 -9.55 -1.68
CA ALA A 34 -9.42 -10.38 -0.73
C ALA A 34 -10.36 -11.41 -1.39
N GLY A 35 -10.42 -12.63 -0.84
CA GLY A 35 -11.27 -13.71 -1.35
C GLY A 35 -10.72 -14.44 -2.59
N THR A 36 -9.50 -14.14 -3.03
CA THR A 36 -8.82 -14.78 -4.17
C THR A 36 -7.51 -15.46 -3.74
N ASN A 37 -6.79 -16.06 -4.71
CA ASN A 37 -5.43 -16.56 -4.48
C ASN A 37 -4.36 -15.44 -4.41
N GLY A 38 -4.78 -14.17 -4.54
CA GLY A 38 -3.90 -13.01 -4.54
C GLY A 38 -2.93 -12.96 -3.36
N PRO A 39 -3.41 -13.07 -2.11
CA PRO A 39 -2.53 -13.04 -0.94
C PRO A 39 -1.45 -14.12 -0.98
N LYS A 40 -1.83 -15.38 -1.29
CA LYS A 40 -0.89 -16.50 -1.37
C LYS A 40 0.20 -16.27 -2.44
N THR A 41 -0.21 -15.75 -3.60
CA THR A 41 0.72 -15.46 -4.70
C THR A 41 1.67 -14.33 -4.35
N ALA A 42 1.18 -13.25 -3.72
CA ALA A 42 2.01 -12.13 -3.30
C ALA A 42 3.03 -12.54 -2.21
N ILE A 43 2.60 -13.38 -1.24
CA ILE A 43 3.49 -13.92 -0.20
C ILE A 43 4.58 -14.79 -0.86
N GLY A 44 4.21 -15.74 -1.73
CA GLY A 44 5.17 -16.60 -2.41
C GLY A 44 6.20 -15.81 -3.22
N ALA A 45 5.79 -14.74 -3.91
CA ALA A 45 6.70 -13.87 -4.64
C ALA A 45 7.67 -13.12 -3.70
N ALA A 46 7.20 -12.61 -2.56
CA ALA A 46 8.05 -11.92 -1.59
C ALA A 46 9.09 -12.86 -0.94
N LEU A 47 8.69 -14.08 -0.59
CA LEU A 47 9.58 -15.10 -0.03
C LEU A 47 10.62 -15.54 -1.06
N ALA A 48 10.21 -15.76 -2.30
CA ALA A 48 11.12 -16.13 -3.40
C ALA A 48 12.16 -15.02 -3.68
N GLU A 49 11.75 -13.73 -3.69
CA GLU A 49 12.69 -12.61 -3.86
C GLU A 49 13.68 -12.52 -2.68
N ALA A 50 13.20 -12.81 -1.45
CA ALA A 50 14.05 -12.85 -0.26
C ALA A 50 14.94 -14.08 -0.17
N GLY A 51 14.68 -15.15 -0.95
CA GLY A 51 15.41 -16.43 -0.91
C GLY A 51 15.19 -17.22 0.38
N ILE A 52 14.01 -17.11 1.00
CA ILE A 52 13.65 -17.74 2.27
C ILE A 52 12.34 -18.53 2.18
N LEU A 53 12.07 -19.36 3.18
CA LEU A 53 10.82 -20.07 3.35
C LEU A 53 9.90 -19.36 4.37
N ILE A 54 8.64 -19.77 4.42
CA ILE A 54 7.68 -19.18 5.36
C ILE A 54 8.06 -19.47 6.82
N GLU A 55 8.72 -20.59 7.07
CA GLU A 55 9.21 -21.02 8.37
C GLU A 55 10.35 -20.14 8.92
N ASP A 56 11.02 -19.38 8.06
CA ASP A 56 12.08 -18.44 8.44
C ASP A 56 11.52 -17.11 8.96
N ILE A 57 10.22 -16.90 8.83
CA ILE A 57 9.53 -15.70 9.32
C ILE A 57 9.35 -15.78 10.83
N ALA A 58 9.96 -14.87 11.56
CA ALA A 58 9.86 -14.81 13.01
C ALA A 58 8.53 -14.20 13.52
N TYR A 59 7.95 -13.28 12.74
CA TYR A 59 6.67 -12.66 13.09
C TYR A 59 6.02 -12.00 11.87
N SER A 60 4.69 -12.03 11.82
CA SER A 60 3.90 -11.54 10.70
C SER A 60 2.81 -10.58 11.13
N CYS A 61 2.50 -9.59 10.27
CA CYS A 61 1.39 -8.66 10.46
C CYS A 61 0.57 -8.55 9.18
N ALA A 62 -0.74 -8.79 9.29
CA ALA A 62 -1.69 -8.59 8.21
C ALA A 62 -2.44 -7.27 8.35
N THR A 63 -2.65 -6.59 7.22
CA THR A 63 -3.40 -5.33 7.13
C THR A 63 -4.27 -5.29 5.87
N GLY A 64 -4.97 -4.19 5.64
CA GLY A 64 -5.88 -4.01 4.52
C GLY A 64 -7.29 -4.52 4.79
N TYR A 65 -8.12 -4.46 3.75
CA TYR A 65 -9.53 -4.88 3.82
C TYR A 65 -9.68 -6.35 4.21
N GLY A 66 -8.82 -7.22 3.66
CA GLY A 66 -8.85 -8.67 3.88
C GLY A 66 -7.97 -9.17 5.04
N ARG A 67 -7.47 -8.31 5.93
CA ARG A 67 -6.53 -8.69 7.00
C ARG A 67 -6.98 -9.85 7.89
N ASN A 68 -8.28 -10.01 8.07
CA ASN A 68 -8.85 -11.07 8.90
C ASN A 68 -9.03 -12.42 8.17
N LEU A 69 -8.61 -12.51 6.89
CA LEU A 69 -8.65 -13.75 6.11
C LEU A 69 -7.43 -14.64 6.35
N LEU A 70 -6.39 -14.13 7.02
CA LEU A 70 -5.18 -14.87 7.38
C LEU A 70 -5.21 -15.15 8.88
N ASP A 71 -5.79 -16.27 9.25
CA ASP A 71 -5.90 -16.74 10.64
C ASP A 71 -4.55 -17.14 11.27
N TRP A 72 -3.55 -17.41 10.45
CA TRP A 72 -2.19 -17.75 10.84
C TRP A 72 -1.26 -16.54 11.04
N ALA A 73 -1.67 -15.34 10.66
CA ALA A 73 -0.86 -14.14 10.90
C ALA A 73 -0.80 -13.84 12.41
N ASP A 74 0.41 -13.60 12.92
CA ASP A 74 0.66 -13.37 14.36
C ASP A 74 -0.08 -12.14 14.91
N MET A 75 -0.34 -11.17 14.05
CA MET A 75 -1.15 -10.00 14.40
C MET A 75 -1.85 -9.39 13.19
N THR A 76 -2.89 -8.63 13.45
CA THR A 76 -3.54 -7.75 12.48
C THR A 76 -3.50 -6.31 12.95
N LEU A 77 -3.37 -5.37 12.01
CA LEU A 77 -3.37 -3.95 12.30
C LEU A 77 -4.23 -3.18 11.28
N SER A 78 -4.73 -2.01 11.68
CA SER A 78 -5.48 -1.15 10.77
C SER A 78 -4.61 -0.69 9.61
N GLU A 79 -5.20 -0.61 8.42
CA GLU A 79 -4.48 -0.13 7.24
C GLU A 79 -3.97 1.31 7.41
N LEU A 80 -4.73 2.18 8.09
CA LEU A 80 -4.32 3.55 8.36
C LEU A 80 -3.01 3.63 9.14
N SER A 81 -2.87 2.79 10.18
CA SER A 81 -1.64 2.72 10.98
C SER A 81 -0.47 2.17 10.18
N CYS A 82 -0.71 1.13 9.37
CA CYS A 82 0.33 0.57 8.51
C CYS A 82 0.76 1.55 7.42
N HIS A 83 -0.19 2.22 6.76
CA HIS A 83 0.14 3.24 5.75
C HIS A 83 0.91 4.42 6.36
N ALA A 84 0.54 4.89 7.54
CA ALA A 84 1.27 5.94 8.24
C ALA A 84 2.71 5.51 8.58
N LYS A 85 2.88 4.28 9.10
CA LYS A 85 4.18 3.72 9.47
C LYS A 85 5.10 3.54 8.26
N GLY A 86 4.59 2.93 7.18
CA GLY A 86 5.35 2.73 5.96
C GLY A 86 5.76 4.05 5.31
N ALA A 87 4.85 5.03 5.28
CA ALA A 87 5.13 6.36 4.76
C ALA A 87 6.19 7.10 5.59
N GLY A 88 6.19 6.94 6.91
CA GLY A 88 7.22 7.51 7.78
C GLY A 88 8.63 6.97 7.48
N MET A 89 8.73 5.73 6.98
CA MET A 89 10.01 5.19 6.50
C MET A 89 10.36 5.67 5.09
N LEU A 90 9.39 5.64 4.17
CA LEU A 90 9.64 6.00 2.75
C LEU A 90 9.87 7.51 2.56
N PHE A 91 9.26 8.34 3.41
CA PHE A 91 9.25 9.78 3.32
C PHE A 91 9.40 10.40 4.73
N PRO A 92 10.61 10.38 5.30
CA PRO A 92 10.81 10.78 6.72
C PRO A 92 10.39 12.21 7.05
N THR A 93 10.35 13.08 6.06
CA THR A 93 10.01 14.50 6.20
C THR A 93 8.54 14.80 5.90
N ALA A 94 7.82 13.88 5.25
CA ALA A 94 6.42 14.09 4.88
C ALA A 94 5.53 14.21 6.13
N LYS A 95 4.60 15.18 6.07
CA LYS A 95 3.58 15.39 7.10
C LYS A 95 2.17 15.04 6.62
N THR A 96 1.99 14.94 5.31
CA THR A 96 0.73 14.53 4.70
C THR A 96 1.00 13.39 3.73
N VAL A 97 0.22 12.33 3.83
CA VAL A 97 0.26 11.20 2.91
C VAL A 97 -1.09 11.05 2.26
N ILE A 98 -1.09 11.06 0.93
CA ILE A 98 -2.28 10.82 0.11
C ILE A 98 -2.16 9.40 -0.43
N ASP A 99 -3.05 8.51 -0.02
CA ASP A 99 -3.10 7.14 -0.50
C ASP A 99 -4.34 6.95 -1.34
N ILE A 100 -4.15 6.60 -2.62
CA ILE A 100 -5.26 6.25 -3.50
C ILE A 100 -5.13 4.79 -3.90
N GLY A 101 -5.98 3.99 -3.28
CA GLY A 101 -6.11 2.56 -3.49
C GLY A 101 -7.04 2.21 -4.65
N GLY A 102 -7.36 0.91 -4.73
CA GLY A 102 -8.28 0.40 -5.75
C GLY A 102 -9.72 0.86 -5.53
N GLN A 103 -10.23 0.83 -4.29
CA GLN A 103 -11.62 1.16 -3.98
C GLN A 103 -11.79 2.27 -2.94
N ASP A 104 -10.71 2.81 -2.44
CA ASP A 104 -10.70 3.86 -1.44
C ASP A 104 -9.63 4.92 -1.73
N ALA A 105 -9.81 6.08 -1.14
CA ALA A 105 -8.82 7.15 -1.11
C ALA A 105 -8.70 7.69 0.31
N LYS A 106 -7.49 7.85 0.80
CA LYS A 106 -7.19 8.30 2.16
C LYS A 106 -6.21 9.45 2.12
N VAL A 107 -6.38 10.37 3.05
CA VAL A 107 -5.36 11.37 3.38
C VAL A 107 -5.03 11.21 4.86
N LEU A 108 -3.76 11.04 5.16
CA LEU A 108 -3.24 10.85 6.50
C LEU A 108 -2.38 12.06 6.88
N ARG A 109 -2.53 12.55 8.08
CA ARG A 109 -1.55 13.40 8.72
C ARG A 109 -0.67 12.54 9.61
N ILE A 110 0.65 12.62 9.40
CA ILE A 110 1.60 11.80 10.13
C ILE A 110 2.58 12.67 10.92
N GLY A 111 2.86 12.22 12.12
CA GLY A 111 3.86 12.77 13.02
C GLY A 111 5.20 12.04 12.90
N GLU A 112 6.05 12.25 13.89
CA GLU A 112 7.36 11.63 13.98
C GLU A 112 7.28 10.10 13.97
N GLY A 113 8.19 9.46 13.24
CA GLY A 113 8.24 8.00 13.10
C GLY A 113 7.03 7.38 12.38
N GLY A 114 6.27 8.18 11.62
CA GLY A 114 5.07 7.70 10.92
C GLY A 114 3.87 7.48 11.85
N ARG A 115 3.81 8.18 12.99
CA ARG A 115 2.64 8.11 13.88
C ARG A 115 1.44 8.79 13.22
N LEU A 116 0.32 8.06 13.11
CA LEU A 116 -0.93 8.60 12.60
C LEU A 116 -1.49 9.64 13.60
N GLU A 117 -1.73 10.87 13.13
CA GLU A 117 -2.29 11.98 13.93
C GLU A 117 -3.74 12.29 13.58
N ASN A 118 -4.06 12.30 12.28
CA ASN A 118 -5.40 12.58 11.77
C ASN A 118 -5.58 11.92 10.40
N PHE A 119 -6.81 11.70 9.99
CA PHE A 119 -7.11 11.18 8.66
C PHE A 119 -8.48 11.58 8.16
N ALA A 120 -8.65 11.54 6.85
CA ALA A 120 -9.93 11.50 6.17
C ALA A 120 -9.86 10.44 5.08
N MET A 121 -10.97 9.73 4.86
CA MET A 121 -11.03 8.72 3.82
C MET A 121 -12.37 8.74 3.09
N ASN A 122 -12.36 8.26 1.87
CA ASN A 122 -13.50 7.90 1.07
C ASN A 122 -13.42 6.39 0.78
N ASP A 123 -14.23 5.60 1.46
CA ASP A 123 -14.34 4.15 1.34
C ASP A 123 -15.73 3.69 0.87
N LYS A 124 -16.62 4.65 0.56
CA LYS A 124 -18.02 4.41 0.18
C LYS A 124 -18.31 4.66 -1.29
N CYS A 125 -17.43 5.37 -2.00
CA CYS A 125 -17.65 5.79 -3.36
C CYS A 125 -16.41 5.55 -4.22
N ALA A 126 -16.55 4.80 -5.31
CA ALA A 126 -15.47 4.50 -6.25
C ALA A 126 -14.93 5.75 -6.96
N ALA A 127 -15.73 6.81 -7.07
CA ALA A 127 -15.29 8.05 -7.68
C ALA A 127 -14.11 8.68 -6.90
N GLY A 128 -13.00 8.90 -7.58
CA GLY A 128 -11.77 9.37 -6.97
C GLY A 128 -10.83 8.27 -6.48
N THR A 129 -11.04 7.03 -6.91
CA THR A 129 -10.20 5.86 -6.58
C THR A 129 -9.65 5.19 -7.85
N GLY A 130 -8.78 4.19 -7.70
CA GLY A 130 -8.27 3.41 -8.82
C GLY A 130 -9.39 2.75 -9.64
N ARG A 131 -10.46 2.29 -8.97
CA ARG A 131 -11.60 1.68 -9.67
C ARG A 131 -12.30 2.63 -10.65
N PHE A 132 -12.34 3.92 -10.33
CA PHE A 132 -12.84 4.93 -11.25
C PHE A 132 -11.98 5.00 -12.52
N LEU A 133 -10.67 4.98 -12.36
CA LEU A 133 -9.72 4.98 -13.49
C LEU A 133 -9.81 3.68 -14.30
N ASP A 134 -10.00 2.51 -13.64
CA ASP A 134 -10.22 1.22 -14.34
C ASP A 134 -11.44 1.26 -15.25
N VAL A 135 -12.56 1.79 -14.75
CA VAL A 135 -13.80 1.93 -15.54
C VAL A 135 -13.57 2.83 -16.74
N MET A 136 -12.92 3.98 -16.55
CA MET A 136 -12.64 4.93 -17.63
C MET A 136 -11.68 4.34 -18.66
N ALA A 137 -10.61 3.66 -18.23
CA ALA A 137 -9.70 2.97 -19.14
C ALA A 137 -10.40 1.90 -19.97
N SER A 138 -11.36 1.18 -19.38
CA SER A 138 -12.17 0.19 -20.10
C SER A 138 -13.03 0.83 -21.19
N VAL A 139 -13.61 2.02 -20.96
CA VAL A 139 -14.35 2.78 -21.97
C VAL A 139 -13.46 3.14 -23.16
N PHE A 140 -12.21 3.52 -22.90
CA PHE A 140 -11.22 3.84 -23.94
C PHE A 140 -10.52 2.62 -24.53
N GLN A 141 -10.81 1.42 -24.04
CA GLN A 141 -10.16 0.15 -24.44
C GLN A 141 -8.63 0.21 -24.30
N CYS A 142 -8.14 0.84 -23.25
CA CYS A 142 -6.72 0.99 -22.93
C CYS A 142 -6.39 0.52 -21.51
N LYS A 143 -5.11 0.49 -21.17
CA LYS A 143 -4.67 0.21 -19.80
C LYS A 143 -4.77 1.48 -18.95
N VAL A 144 -4.95 1.32 -17.64
CA VAL A 144 -4.93 2.45 -16.69
C VAL A 144 -3.60 3.23 -16.77
N SER A 145 -2.49 2.54 -17.02
CA SER A 145 -1.19 3.16 -17.24
C SER A 145 -1.16 4.13 -18.41
N ASP A 146 -1.96 3.88 -19.46
CA ASP A 146 -1.92 4.68 -20.69
C ASP A 146 -2.67 6.02 -20.51
N LEU A 147 -3.49 6.15 -19.46
CA LEU A 147 -4.23 7.37 -19.18
C LEU A 147 -3.31 8.58 -18.97
N GLN A 148 -2.12 8.40 -18.39
CA GLN A 148 -1.18 9.50 -18.22
C GLN A 148 -0.64 10.03 -19.57
N ASP A 149 -0.45 9.13 -20.55
CA ASP A 149 0.05 9.49 -21.86
C ASP A 149 -1.02 10.25 -22.68
N TYR A 150 -2.29 9.88 -22.51
CA TYR A 150 -3.40 10.68 -23.04
C TYR A 150 -3.49 12.05 -22.38
N ASP A 151 -3.39 12.12 -21.05
CA ASP A 151 -3.43 13.39 -20.33
C ASP A 151 -2.31 14.36 -20.80
N ALA A 152 -1.10 13.83 -20.99
CA ALA A 152 0.04 14.60 -21.49
C ALA A 152 -0.18 15.21 -22.89
N GLN A 153 -1.07 14.63 -23.71
CA GLN A 153 -1.43 15.10 -25.04
C GLN A 153 -2.64 16.03 -25.04
N SER A 154 -3.24 16.31 -23.87
CA SER A 154 -4.44 17.13 -23.79
C SER A 154 -4.17 18.59 -24.17
N THR A 155 -5.11 19.20 -24.88
CA THR A 155 -5.07 20.61 -25.26
C THR A 155 -6.04 21.46 -24.43
N LYS A 156 -7.04 20.82 -23.84
CA LYS A 156 -7.99 21.41 -22.89
C LYS A 156 -8.41 20.36 -21.86
N VAL A 157 -9.10 20.80 -20.83
CA VAL A 157 -9.69 19.91 -19.80
C VAL A 157 -11.19 19.83 -20.06
N ALA A 158 -11.67 18.65 -20.45
CA ALA A 158 -13.10 18.43 -20.62
C ALA A 158 -13.79 18.48 -19.24
N SER A 159 -14.92 19.15 -19.15
CA SER A 159 -15.71 19.14 -17.91
C SER A 159 -16.32 17.76 -17.67
N ILE A 160 -16.04 17.13 -16.55
CA ILE A 160 -16.71 15.92 -16.08
C ILE A 160 -17.52 16.31 -14.85
N SER A 161 -18.82 16.44 -15.05
CA SER A 161 -19.76 16.99 -14.05
C SER A 161 -20.25 15.93 -13.07
N SER A 162 -20.29 14.67 -13.49
CA SER A 162 -20.89 13.59 -12.70
C SER A 162 -20.01 13.17 -11.54
N THR A 163 -20.63 13.08 -10.36
CA THR A 163 -19.97 12.68 -9.12
C THR A 163 -19.92 11.17 -8.92
N CYS A 164 -20.84 10.44 -9.53
CA CYS A 164 -20.92 8.98 -9.46
C CYS A 164 -20.23 8.35 -10.66
N THR A 165 -19.46 7.29 -10.43
CA THR A 165 -18.73 6.55 -11.49
C THR A 165 -19.62 6.12 -12.63
N VAL A 166 -20.84 5.63 -12.34
CA VAL A 166 -21.80 5.14 -13.36
C VAL A 166 -22.27 6.29 -14.27
N PHE A 167 -22.59 7.45 -13.70
CA PHE A 167 -22.99 8.60 -14.49
C PHE A 167 -21.82 9.25 -15.22
N ALA A 168 -20.64 9.26 -14.63
CA ALA A 168 -19.43 9.75 -15.29
C ALA A 168 -19.06 8.88 -16.49
N GLU A 169 -19.22 7.55 -16.40
CA GLU A 169 -19.04 6.64 -17.54
C GLU A 169 -19.97 7.02 -18.71
N SER A 170 -21.25 7.20 -18.45
CA SER A 170 -22.22 7.62 -19.47
C SER A 170 -21.89 8.99 -20.05
N GLU A 171 -21.44 9.94 -19.24
CA GLU A 171 -20.99 11.27 -19.67
C GLU A 171 -19.78 11.18 -20.59
N VAL A 172 -18.77 10.36 -20.24
CA VAL A 172 -17.57 10.12 -21.03
C VAL A 172 -17.92 9.50 -22.39
N ILE A 173 -18.81 8.49 -22.41
CA ILE A 173 -19.29 7.88 -23.66
C ILE A 173 -19.99 8.93 -24.55
N SER A 174 -20.82 9.79 -23.97
CA SER A 174 -21.51 10.85 -24.69
C SER A 174 -20.52 11.87 -25.30
N LYS A 175 -19.48 12.23 -24.59
CA LYS A 175 -18.41 13.14 -25.06
C LYS A 175 -17.61 12.53 -26.22
N LEU A 176 -17.29 11.23 -26.12
CA LEU A 176 -16.65 10.48 -27.20
C LEU A 176 -17.53 10.45 -28.46
N ALA A 177 -18.80 10.16 -28.31
CA ALA A 177 -19.77 10.17 -29.41
C ALA A 177 -19.95 11.57 -30.04
N GLY A 178 -19.77 12.62 -29.21
CA GLY A 178 -19.76 14.02 -29.62
C GLY A 178 -18.47 14.47 -30.31
N GLY A 179 -17.48 13.59 -30.45
CA GLY A 179 -16.22 13.87 -31.15
C GLY A 179 -15.18 14.62 -30.27
N GLU A 180 -15.34 14.67 -28.95
CA GLU A 180 -14.31 15.18 -28.07
C GLU A 180 -13.07 14.27 -28.10
N LYS A 181 -11.88 14.86 -28.02
CA LYS A 181 -10.63 14.09 -28.01
C LYS A 181 -10.48 13.29 -26.73
N ILE A 182 -10.04 12.03 -26.83
CA ILE A 182 -9.78 11.15 -25.65
C ILE A 182 -8.83 11.86 -24.69
N ALA A 183 -7.76 12.48 -25.17
CA ALA A 183 -6.79 13.21 -24.36
C ALA A 183 -7.44 14.29 -23.46
N ASP A 184 -8.35 15.08 -24.02
CA ASP A 184 -9.05 16.14 -23.30
C ASP A 184 -10.05 15.58 -22.28
N ILE A 185 -10.70 14.47 -22.60
CA ILE A 185 -11.61 13.76 -21.66
C ILE A 185 -10.83 13.13 -20.51
N VAL A 186 -9.68 12.49 -20.78
CA VAL A 186 -8.79 11.93 -19.75
C VAL A 186 -8.28 13.02 -18.83
N ALA A 187 -7.90 14.19 -19.39
CA ALA A 187 -7.54 15.35 -18.59
C ALA A 187 -8.67 15.78 -17.62
N GLY A 188 -9.92 15.73 -18.08
CA GLY A 188 -11.10 15.99 -17.24
C GLY A 188 -11.34 14.94 -16.16
N ILE A 189 -11.11 13.67 -16.47
CA ILE A 189 -11.19 12.54 -15.53
C ILE A 189 -10.15 12.73 -14.41
N HIS A 190 -8.88 12.98 -14.75
CA HIS A 190 -7.82 13.22 -13.78
C HIS A 190 -8.09 14.46 -12.93
N GLU A 191 -8.61 15.53 -13.55
CA GLU A 191 -9.01 16.75 -12.84
C GLU A 191 -10.10 16.48 -11.80
N SER A 192 -11.10 15.67 -12.14
CA SER A 192 -12.18 15.28 -11.22
C SER A 192 -11.66 14.47 -10.02
N VAL A 193 -10.75 13.52 -10.25
CA VAL A 193 -10.10 12.74 -9.17
C VAL A 193 -9.25 13.65 -8.29
N ALA A 194 -8.46 14.53 -8.89
CA ALA A 194 -7.60 15.47 -8.17
C ALA A 194 -8.43 16.42 -7.29
N GLU A 195 -9.56 16.93 -7.79
CA GLU A 195 -10.47 17.82 -7.01
C GLU A 195 -11.00 17.13 -5.77
N ARG A 196 -11.47 15.87 -5.90
CA ARG A 196 -12.01 15.09 -4.78
C ARG A 196 -10.95 14.81 -3.73
N THR A 197 -9.76 14.40 -4.19
CA THR A 197 -8.63 14.11 -3.30
C THR A 197 -8.14 15.36 -2.60
N ALA A 198 -8.06 16.50 -3.30
CA ALA A 198 -7.76 17.78 -2.70
C ALA A 198 -8.80 18.20 -1.63
N GLY A 199 -10.08 17.89 -1.85
CA GLY A 199 -11.13 18.08 -0.86
C GLY A 199 -10.92 17.25 0.41
N LEU A 200 -10.44 16.01 0.29
CA LEU A 200 -10.03 15.18 1.44
C LEU A 200 -8.82 15.80 2.15
N ALA A 201 -7.80 16.19 1.39
CA ALA A 201 -6.58 16.78 1.94
C ALA A 201 -6.85 18.06 2.74
N LYS A 202 -7.73 18.93 2.25
CA LYS A 202 -8.15 20.14 2.95
C LYS A 202 -8.81 19.86 4.30
N ARG A 203 -9.58 18.76 4.42
CA ARG A 203 -10.24 18.38 5.70
C ARG A 203 -9.24 17.92 6.76
N VAL A 204 -8.15 17.29 6.35
CA VAL A 204 -7.09 16.82 7.26
C VAL A 204 -6.12 17.94 7.65
N GLY A 205 -6.00 18.93 6.79
CA GLY A 205 -4.99 19.97 6.84
C GLY A 205 -3.68 19.48 6.19
N ILE A 206 -3.20 20.27 5.21
CA ILE A 206 -1.99 19.93 4.44
C ILE A 206 -0.76 20.43 5.18
N GLY A 207 0.17 19.53 5.50
CA GLY A 207 1.47 19.87 6.05
C GLY A 207 2.49 20.28 4.99
N SER A 208 3.70 20.62 5.41
CA SER A 208 4.74 21.21 4.57
C SER A 208 5.21 20.30 3.43
N GLU A 209 5.25 19.00 3.64
CA GLU A 209 5.63 18.02 2.63
C GLU A 209 4.55 16.98 2.45
N VAL A 210 4.22 16.69 1.20
CA VAL A 210 3.16 15.78 0.80
C VAL A 210 3.76 14.59 0.04
N ALA A 211 3.44 13.40 0.48
CA ALA A 211 3.77 12.16 -0.22
C ALA A 211 2.51 11.49 -0.77
N MET A 212 2.64 10.73 -1.85
CA MET A 212 1.56 9.94 -2.42
C MET A 212 1.94 8.46 -2.48
N THR A 213 0.99 7.61 -2.08
CA THR A 213 1.10 6.15 -2.04
C THR A 213 -0.11 5.49 -2.72
N GLY A 214 -0.11 4.16 -2.80
CA GLY A 214 -1.10 3.41 -3.56
C GLY A 214 -0.76 3.28 -5.04
N GLY A 215 -1.56 2.50 -5.77
CA GLY A 215 -1.32 2.22 -7.19
C GLY A 215 -1.45 3.46 -8.08
N VAL A 216 -2.35 4.36 -7.72
CA VAL A 216 -2.63 5.59 -8.49
C VAL A 216 -1.50 6.62 -8.36
N ALA A 217 -0.63 6.52 -7.34
CA ALA A 217 0.55 7.38 -7.18
C ALA A 217 1.52 7.31 -8.37
N LEU A 218 1.48 6.22 -9.13
CA LEU A 218 2.34 6.03 -10.31
C LEU A 218 1.82 6.76 -11.56
N ASN A 219 0.59 7.29 -11.54
CA ASN A 219 0.03 8.08 -12.63
C ASN A 219 0.49 9.54 -12.52
N GLU A 220 1.43 9.93 -13.38
CA GLU A 220 2.04 11.27 -13.35
C GLU A 220 1.04 12.37 -13.67
N GLY A 221 0.18 12.18 -14.67
CA GLY A 221 -0.81 13.18 -15.05
C GLY A 221 -1.76 13.54 -13.91
N LEU A 222 -2.26 12.54 -13.20
CA LEU A 222 -3.12 12.76 -12.04
C LEU A 222 -2.35 13.39 -10.88
N ARG A 223 -1.15 12.93 -10.60
CA ARG A 223 -0.28 13.48 -9.55
C ARG A 223 0.00 14.96 -9.76
N ASP A 224 0.32 15.37 -10.99
CA ASP A 224 0.62 16.74 -11.32
C ASP A 224 -0.61 17.66 -11.19
N ARG A 225 -1.79 17.17 -11.56
CA ARG A 225 -3.06 17.88 -11.34
C ARG A 225 -3.36 18.04 -9.85
N LEU A 226 -3.17 16.98 -9.07
CA LEU A 226 -3.36 17.02 -7.63
C LEU A 226 -2.37 17.99 -6.97
N ALA A 227 -1.09 17.95 -7.36
CA ALA A 227 -0.06 18.86 -6.85
C ALA A 227 -0.44 20.34 -7.07
N ARG A 228 -0.92 20.67 -8.27
CA ARG A 228 -1.43 22.03 -8.56
C ARG A 228 -2.63 22.40 -7.69
N LYS A 229 -3.57 21.46 -7.47
CA LYS A 229 -4.79 21.71 -6.65
C LYS A 229 -4.51 21.94 -5.17
N ILE A 230 -3.54 21.23 -4.63
CA ILE A 230 -3.16 21.38 -3.22
C ILE A 230 -2.08 22.45 -2.99
N GLY A 231 -1.43 22.94 -4.04
CA GLY A 231 -0.37 23.94 -3.97
C GLY A 231 0.95 23.43 -3.38
N HIS A 232 1.18 22.12 -3.45
CA HIS A 232 2.39 21.47 -2.93
C HIS A 232 2.93 20.45 -3.92
N PRO A 233 4.26 20.31 -4.07
CA PRO A 233 4.85 19.20 -4.79
C PRO A 233 4.54 17.89 -4.06
N ILE A 234 4.40 16.80 -4.83
CA ILE A 234 4.05 15.49 -4.29
C ILE A 234 5.22 14.52 -4.48
N LEU A 235 5.73 14.00 -3.37
CA LEU A 235 6.78 12.99 -3.35
C LEU A 235 6.18 11.61 -3.64
N VAL A 236 6.86 10.81 -4.47
CA VAL A 236 6.46 9.44 -4.78
C VAL A 236 7.69 8.52 -4.74
N SER A 237 7.51 7.34 -4.17
CA SER A 237 8.52 6.27 -4.16
C SER A 237 8.15 5.19 -5.17
N ARG A 238 9.14 4.49 -5.72
CA ARG A 238 8.92 3.23 -6.47
C ARG A 238 8.22 2.15 -5.64
N LEU A 239 8.26 2.29 -4.31
CA LEU A 239 7.60 1.41 -3.35
C LEU A 239 6.20 1.91 -2.93
N ALA A 240 5.65 2.91 -3.61
CA ALA A 240 4.36 3.51 -3.26
C ALA A 240 3.22 2.50 -3.09
N GLN A 241 3.19 1.44 -3.90
CA GLN A 241 2.19 0.38 -3.82
C GLN A 241 2.39 -0.56 -2.63
N PHE A 242 3.61 -0.65 -2.10
CA PHE A 242 3.96 -1.54 -1.00
C PHE A 242 3.87 -0.88 0.37
N ASN A 243 3.48 0.40 0.42
CA ASN A 243 3.50 1.22 1.62
C ASN A 243 2.78 0.57 2.83
N GLY A 244 1.56 0.05 2.61
CA GLY A 244 0.79 -0.64 3.66
C GLY A 244 1.47 -1.92 4.16
N ALA A 245 1.96 -2.77 3.23
CA ALA A 245 2.68 -3.99 3.57
C ALA A 245 4.01 -3.70 4.28
N LEU A 246 4.74 -2.66 3.85
CA LEU A 246 5.97 -2.22 4.52
C LEU A 246 5.69 -1.79 5.97
N GLY A 247 4.67 -0.96 6.18
CA GLY A 247 4.29 -0.54 7.53
C GLY A 247 3.86 -1.71 8.41
N ALA A 248 3.19 -2.72 7.85
CA ALA A 248 2.85 -3.96 8.54
C ALA A 248 4.12 -4.75 8.92
N ALA A 249 5.09 -4.93 8.00
CA ALA A 249 6.35 -5.62 8.26
C ALA A 249 7.19 -4.94 9.35
N LEU A 250 7.30 -3.62 9.30
CA LEU A 250 7.98 -2.82 10.32
C LEU A 250 7.30 -2.95 11.69
N THR A 251 5.98 -3.00 11.71
CA THR A 251 5.22 -3.18 12.97
C THR A 251 5.39 -4.59 13.52
N ALA A 252 5.39 -5.61 12.65
CA ALA A 252 5.70 -6.99 13.05
C ALA A 252 7.07 -7.08 13.72
N ARG A 253 8.10 -6.50 13.07
CA ARG A 253 9.47 -6.43 13.62
C ARG A 253 9.51 -5.74 14.98
N GLU A 254 8.96 -4.54 15.10
CA GLU A 254 8.97 -3.78 16.36
C GLU A 254 8.24 -4.50 17.49
N THR A 255 7.12 -5.16 17.15
CA THR A 255 6.33 -5.92 18.13
C THR A 255 7.10 -7.12 18.63
N TYR A 256 7.76 -7.87 17.74
CA TYR A 256 8.59 -9.01 18.09
C TYR A 256 9.77 -8.59 18.97
N MET A 257 10.52 -7.56 18.56
CA MET A 257 11.68 -7.07 19.33
C MET A 257 11.32 -6.57 20.74
N LYS A 258 10.10 -6.01 20.91
CA LYS A 258 9.60 -5.61 22.24
C LYS A 258 9.18 -6.81 23.11
N LYS A 259 8.65 -7.87 22.50
CA LYS A 259 8.22 -9.09 23.22
C LYS A 259 9.39 -10.00 23.59
N THR A 260 10.46 -9.95 22.79
CA THR A 260 11.67 -10.77 22.97
C THR A 260 12.83 -9.81 23.25
N PRO A 261 12.95 -9.30 24.49
CA PRO A 261 14.14 -8.54 24.86
C PRO A 261 15.35 -9.45 24.65
N ALA A 262 16.44 -8.86 24.12
CA ALA A 262 17.68 -9.58 23.84
C ALA A 262 18.04 -10.45 25.05
N LEU A 263 18.03 -11.77 24.86
CA LEU A 263 18.71 -12.66 25.80
C LEU A 263 20.16 -12.19 25.79
N ASP A 264 20.65 -11.77 26.96
CA ASP A 264 22.06 -11.45 27.16
C ASP A 264 22.93 -12.56 26.57
N VAL A 265 23.70 -12.22 25.54
CA VAL A 265 24.54 -13.18 24.79
C VAL A 265 25.74 -13.61 25.61
N ASP A 266 25.78 -13.25 26.89
CA ASP A 266 26.90 -13.50 27.84
C ASP A 266 26.61 -14.62 28.88
N GLU A 267 25.53 -15.41 28.79
CA GLU A 267 25.51 -16.65 29.56
C GLU A 267 26.24 -17.76 28.78
N PRO A 268 27.37 -18.28 29.29
CA PRO A 268 28.03 -19.44 28.70
C PRO A 268 27.01 -20.62 28.75
N ARG A 269 26.82 -21.29 27.62
CA ARG A 269 26.01 -22.49 27.56
C ARG A 269 26.44 -23.41 28.70
N ARG A 270 25.53 -23.65 29.65
CA ARG A 270 25.70 -24.69 30.65
C ARG A 270 25.86 -25.99 29.87
N GLU A 271 27.06 -26.55 29.95
CA GLU A 271 27.33 -27.90 29.48
C GLU A 271 26.30 -28.82 30.13
N GLY A 272 25.51 -29.51 29.27
CA GLY A 272 24.57 -30.51 29.71
C GLY A 272 25.30 -31.63 30.49
N PRO A 273 24.62 -32.32 31.40
CA PRO A 273 25.27 -33.34 32.23
C PRO A 273 25.91 -34.39 31.34
N VAL A 274 27.24 -34.58 31.57
CA VAL A 274 28.02 -35.66 31.01
C VAL A 274 27.32 -36.97 31.37
N CYS A 275 26.85 -37.72 30.37
CA CYS A 275 26.39 -39.06 30.57
C CYS A 275 27.55 -39.91 31.11
N CYS A 276 27.42 -40.37 32.35
CA CYS A 276 28.32 -41.34 32.94
C CYS A 276 28.36 -42.61 32.07
N GLU A 277 29.49 -42.93 31.49
CA GLU A 277 29.80 -44.28 31.04
C GLU A 277 29.78 -45.24 32.27
N GLY A 278 28.93 -46.25 32.20
CA GLY A 278 28.99 -47.30 33.18
C GLY A 278 27.61 -47.91 33.51
N CYS A 279 27.06 -48.70 32.61
CA CYS A 279 26.17 -49.81 32.93
C CYS A 279 26.18 -50.83 31.81
N ALA A 280 27.29 -51.56 31.73
CA ALA A 280 27.25 -52.90 31.16
C ALA A 280 26.83 -53.86 32.29
N GLY A 281 25.63 -54.41 32.20
CA GLY A 281 25.07 -55.38 33.14
C GLY A 281 24.37 -56.48 32.37
N ASP A 282 24.98 -57.66 32.39
CA ASP A 282 24.46 -58.93 31.92
C ASP A 282 23.00 -59.16 32.18
N VAL A 283 22.30 -59.71 31.21
CA VAL A 283 21.09 -60.50 31.45
C VAL A 283 21.10 -61.71 30.50
N ARG A 284 21.00 -62.84 31.14
CA ARG A 284 20.70 -64.15 30.53
C ARG A 284 19.29 -64.16 29.89
#